data_2933ba661a21f96aedc47f3d01cf8659
#
_entry.id   2933ba661a21f96aedc47f3d01cf8659
#
_cell.length_a   1.000
_cell.length_b   1.000
_cell.length_c   1.000
_cell.angle_alpha   90.00
_cell.angle_beta   90.00
_cell.angle_gamma   90.00
#
_symmetry.space_group_name_H-M   'P 1'
#
loop_
_entity.id
_entity.type
_entity.pdbx_description
1 polymer ?
#
loop_
_entity_poly.entity_id
_entity_poly.type
_entity_poly.pdbx_seq_one_letter_code
_entity_poly.pdbx_strand_id
1 'polypeptide(L)'
;LLEVDFANPTSLQFKRNEKNPLTADAVIVDETSMVDIPLMRSLICALKMNCRLILVGDSDQLPSVGPGNVLRDLIQSEKVPQVRLTEIFRQAQKSLIVTNAHAIVSGQMPDLKRHDSDFFFLRRESPNQVRSTVIDLVAARLPKSYGYSPTADIQVIVPTRVGAVGANALNQSLQEVLNPPSPEKAQFENNGRTFR
;
A
#
# COMPACT_ATOMS: atom_id res chain seq x y z
N LEU A 1 14.26 1.37 -10.06
CA LEU A 1 15.01 0.76 -11.18
C LEU A 1 15.15 1.71 -12.38
N LEU A 2 14.05 2.27 -12.88
CA LEU A 2 14.05 3.02 -14.15
C LEU A 2 14.56 4.46 -14.00
N GLU A 3 14.57 5.04 -12.83
CA GLU A 3 14.93 6.43 -12.52
C GLU A 3 14.14 7.45 -13.36
N VAL A 4 13.24 8.20 -12.72
CA VAL A 4 12.44 9.24 -13.42
C VAL A 4 13.38 10.35 -13.89
N ASP A 5 13.22 10.77 -15.15
CA ASP A 5 13.89 11.93 -15.69
C ASP A 5 13.06 13.19 -15.42
N PHE A 6 13.51 14.00 -14.47
CA PHE A 6 12.86 15.25 -14.10
C PHE A 6 13.19 16.44 -15.03
N ALA A 7 14.04 16.24 -16.04
CA ALA A 7 14.37 17.31 -17.00
C ALA A 7 13.21 17.67 -17.93
N ASN A 8 12.23 16.74 -18.07
CA ASN A 8 11.02 16.96 -18.86
C ASN A 8 9.75 16.74 -18.01
N PRO A 9 9.25 17.75 -17.28
CA PRO A 9 8.11 17.61 -16.39
C PRO A 9 6.78 17.29 -17.08
N THR A 10 6.70 17.42 -18.40
CA THR A 10 5.49 17.17 -19.20
C THR A 10 5.36 15.73 -19.71
N SER A 11 6.41 14.92 -19.64
CA SER A 11 6.37 13.50 -20.01
C SER A 11 7.11 12.66 -18.97
N LEU A 12 6.45 11.62 -18.47
CA LEU A 12 7.07 10.64 -17.58
C LEU A 12 8.09 9.82 -18.39
N GLN A 13 9.31 10.34 -18.50
CA GLN A 13 10.43 9.66 -19.13
C GLN A 13 11.32 9.02 -18.07
N PHE A 14 11.86 7.87 -18.42
CA PHE A 14 12.81 7.17 -17.57
C PHE A 14 14.23 7.27 -18.14
N LYS A 15 15.20 7.46 -17.26
CA LYS A 15 16.63 7.48 -17.63
C LYS A 15 17.09 6.14 -18.14
N ARG A 16 16.52 5.03 -17.62
CA ARG A 16 16.76 3.68 -18.11
C ARG A 16 15.73 3.34 -19.20
N ASN A 17 16.23 3.04 -20.39
CA ASN A 17 15.45 2.81 -21.61
C ASN A 17 16.29 2.04 -22.65
N GLU A 18 15.81 1.84 -23.85
CA GLU A 18 16.52 1.14 -24.92
C GLU A 18 17.93 1.69 -25.22
N LYS A 19 18.12 3.02 -25.07
CA LYS A 19 19.41 3.68 -25.33
C LYS A 19 20.34 3.64 -24.13
N ASN A 20 19.81 3.42 -22.95
CA ASN A 20 20.55 3.35 -21.69
C ASN A 20 19.98 2.22 -20.83
N PRO A 21 20.18 0.95 -21.22
CA PRO A 21 19.58 -0.19 -20.54
C PRO A 21 20.16 -0.42 -19.15
N LEU A 22 19.43 -1.21 -18.37
CA LEU A 22 19.93 -1.75 -17.11
C LEU A 22 21.09 -2.71 -17.39
N THR A 23 22.16 -2.63 -16.62
CA THR A 23 23.36 -3.47 -16.79
C THR A 23 23.23 -4.84 -16.13
N ALA A 24 22.15 -5.09 -15.39
CA ALA A 24 21.91 -6.32 -14.64
C ALA A 24 21.68 -7.54 -15.55
N ASP A 25 22.14 -8.71 -15.11
CA ASP A 25 21.88 -9.99 -15.78
C ASP A 25 20.53 -10.60 -15.38
N ALA A 26 20.03 -10.21 -14.22
CA ALA A 26 18.70 -10.55 -13.75
C ALA A 26 18.04 -9.35 -13.06
N VAL A 27 16.75 -9.17 -13.28
CA VAL A 27 15.92 -8.15 -12.63
C VAL A 27 14.76 -8.84 -11.93
N ILE A 28 14.61 -8.58 -10.65
CA ILE A 28 13.48 -9.05 -9.85
C ILE A 28 12.57 -7.86 -9.57
N VAL A 29 11.30 -7.98 -9.91
CA VAL A 29 10.27 -6.97 -9.63
C VAL A 29 9.33 -7.55 -8.60
N ASP A 30 9.35 -6.98 -7.41
CA ASP A 30 8.40 -7.29 -6.35
C ASP A 30 7.16 -6.40 -6.47
N GLU A 31 6.06 -6.81 -5.85
CA GLU A 31 4.75 -6.12 -5.90
C GLU A 31 4.26 -5.86 -7.34
N THR A 32 4.46 -6.82 -8.23
CA THR A 32 4.12 -6.68 -9.67
C THR A 32 2.63 -6.48 -9.91
N SER A 33 1.75 -6.82 -8.95
CA SER A 33 0.31 -6.51 -9.01
C SER A 33 0.02 -5.01 -9.22
N MET A 34 0.93 -4.13 -8.78
CA MET A 34 0.83 -2.68 -8.89
C MET A 34 1.41 -2.12 -10.19
N VAL A 35 1.98 -2.96 -11.06
CA VAL A 35 2.60 -2.55 -12.33
C VAL A 35 1.56 -2.53 -13.43
N ASP A 36 1.36 -1.35 -14.05
CA ASP A 36 0.50 -1.16 -15.21
C ASP A 36 1.21 -1.47 -16.53
N ILE A 37 0.48 -1.48 -17.65
CA ILE A 37 1.03 -1.75 -18.99
C ILE A 37 2.11 -0.72 -19.40
N PRO A 38 1.91 0.61 -19.23
CA PRO A 38 2.95 1.59 -19.56
C PRO A 38 4.25 1.39 -18.79
N LEU A 39 4.15 1.09 -17.50
CA LEU A 39 5.33 0.86 -16.66
C LEU A 39 6.04 -0.44 -17.03
N MET A 40 5.28 -1.52 -17.27
CA MET A 40 5.85 -2.79 -17.74
C MET A 40 6.54 -2.64 -19.08
N ARG A 41 5.91 -1.94 -20.04
CA ARG A 41 6.54 -1.62 -21.33
C ARG A 41 7.88 -0.89 -21.14
N SER A 42 7.88 0.13 -20.29
CA SER A 42 9.10 0.90 -20.01
C SER A 42 10.20 0.05 -19.37
N LEU A 43 9.81 -0.88 -18.48
CA LEU A 43 10.74 -1.83 -17.87
C LEU A 43 11.33 -2.76 -18.94
N ILE A 44 10.50 -3.38 -19.77
CA ILE A 44 10.96 -4.31 -20.81
C ILE A 44 11.92 -3.60 -21.78
N CYS A 45 11.61 -2.38 -22.19
CA CYS A 45 12.47 -1.57 -23.04
C CYS A 45 13.81 -1.22 -22.40
N ALA A 46 13.90 -1.22 -21.09
CA ALA A 46 15.12 -0.95 -20.34
C ALA A 46 15.97 -2.21 -20.04
N LEU A 47 15.47 -3.40 -20.34
CA LEU A 47 16.23 -4.63 -20.15
C LEU A 47 17.21 -4.84 -21.30
N LYS A 48 18.44 -5.29 -20.99
CA LYS A 48 19.36 -5.75 -22.01
C LYS A 48 18.98 -7.12 -22.55
N MET A 49 19.46 -7.45 -23.73
CA MET A 49 19.30 -8.80 -24.31
C MET A 49 19.78 -9.87 -23.32
N ASN A 50 19.03 -10.96 -23.21
CA ASN A 50 19.28 -12.08 -22.32
C ASN A 50 19.21 -11.77 -20.81
N CYS A 51 18.71 -10.60 -20.42
CA CYS A 51 18.40 -10.33 -19.03
C CYS A 51 17.25 -11.22 -18.55
N ARG A 52 17.43 -11.85 -17.40
CA ARG A 52 16.39 -12.67 -16.78
C ARG A 52 15.44 -11.77 -16.00
N LEU A 53 14.15 -11.79 -16.34
CA LEU A 53 13.11 -11.05 -15.62
C LEU A 53 12.32 -12.00 -14.70
N ILE A 54 12.26 -11.70 -13.43
CA ILE A 54 11.52 -12.42 -12.40
C ILE A 54 10.47 -11.47 -11.83
N LEU A 55 9.20 -11.84 -11.95
CA LEU A 55 8.08 -11.06 -11.44
C LEU A 55 7.53 -11.76 -10.18
N VAL A 56 7.45 -11.02 -9.09
CA VAL A 56 6.92 -11.47 -7.80
C VAL A 56 5.72 -10.59 -7.45
N GLY A 57 4.64 -11.19 -6.99
CA GLY A 57 3.46 -10.42 -6.62
C GLY A 57 2.27 -11.32 -6.30
N ASP A 58 1.20 -10.70 -5.87
CA ASP A 58 -0.04 -11.37 -5.49
C ASP A 58 -1.17 -10.89 -6.42
N SER A 59 -1.68 -11.82 -7.25
CA SER A 59 -2.77 -11.54 -8.21
C SER A 59 -4.12 -11.25 -7.54
N ASP A 60 -4.25 -11.57 -6.26
CA ASP A 60 -5.48 -11.40 -5.47
C ASP A 60 -5.48 -10.06 -4.70
N GLN A 61 -4.34 -9.34 -4.68
CA GLN A 61 -4.26 -7.96 -4.19
C GLN A 61 -4.86 -6.96 -5.19
N LEU A 62 -4.99 -5.70 -4.74
CA LEU A 62 -5.50 -4.62 -5.57
C LEU A 62 -4.62 -4.45 -6.83
N PRO A 63 -5.25 -4.32 -8.01
CA PRO A 63 -4.53 -4.10 -9.26
C PRO A 63 -3.91 -2.70 -9.31
N SER A 64 -3.09 -2.46 -10.34
CA SER A 64 -2.54 -1.14 -10.63
C SER A 64 -3.64 -0.09 -10.81
N VAL A 65 -3.34 1.17 -10.46
CA VAL A 65 -4.23 2.32 -10.73
C VAL A 65 -4.24 2.67 -12.21
N GLY A 66 -3.13 2.46 -12.91
CA GLY A 66 -3.01 2.63 -14.36
C GLY A 66 -3.63 1.48 -15.15
N PRO A 67 -3.67 1.59 -16.47
CA PRO A 67 -4.37 0.64 -17.35
C PRO A 67 -3.69 -0.73 -17.39
N GLY A 68 -4.52 -1.77 -17.33
CA GLY A 68 -4.14 -3.18 -17.47
C GLY A 68 -3.86 -3.88 -16.13
N ASN A 69 -3.85 -5.21 -16.17
CA ASN A 69 -3.56 -6.08 -15.04
C ASN A 69 -2.47 -7.07 -15.44
N VAL A 70 -1.25 -6.55 -15.56
CA VAL A 70 -0.12 -7.25 -16.16
C VAL A 70 0.16 -8.60 -15.49
N LEU A 71 0.25 -8.65 -14.17
CA LEU A 71 0.55 -9.88 -13.45
C LEU A 71 -0.53 -10.94 -13.70
N ARG A 72 -1.80 -10.57 -13.56
CA ARG A 72 -2.92 -11.47 -13.75
C ARG A 72 -3.01 -11.98 -15.18
N ASP A 73 -2.82 -11.09 -16.15
CA ASP A 73 -2.88 -11.44 -17.58
C ASP A 73 -1.73 -12.39 -17.96
N LEU A 74 -0.52 -12.18 -17.41
CA LEU A 74 0.61 -13.10 -17.60
C LEU A 74 0.33 -14.49 -17.00
N ILE A 75 -0.21 -14.54 -15.78
CA ILE A 75 -0.59 -15.79 -15.12
C ILE A 75 -1.65 -16.54 -15.95
N GLN A 76 -2.71 -15.84 -16.39
CA GLN A 76 -3.80 -16.43 -17.17
C GLN A 76 -3.39 -16.86 -18.57
N SER A 77 -2.37 -16.24 -19.14
CA SER A 77 -1.87 -16.60 -20.46
C SER A 77 -1.21 -17.98 -20.51
N GLU A 78 -0.72 -18.48 -19.38
CA GLU A 78 0.04 -19.73 -19.25
C GLU A 78 1.29 -19.81 -20.16
N LYS A 79 1.73 -18.65 -20.71
CA LYS A 79 2.89 -18.57 -21.61
C LYS A 79 4.21 -18.37 -20.88
N VAL A 80 4.16 -17.95 -19.62
CA VAL A 80 5.33 -17.69 -18.78
C VAL A 80 5.40 -18.75 -17.69
N PRO A 81 6.58 -19.35 -17.44
CA PRO A 81 6.74 -20.28 -16.31
C PRO A 81 6.36 -19.58 -15.00
N GLN A 82 5.56 -20.25 -14.18
CA GLN A 82 5.08 -19.69 -12.93
C GLN A 82 5.16 -20.70 -11.78
N VAL A 83 5.37 -20.19 -10.60
CA VAL A 83 5.27 -20.92 -9.33
C VAL A 83 4.27 -20.19 -8.45
N ARG A 84 3.21 -20.89 -8.02
CA ARG A 84 2.21 -20.35 -7.12
C ARG A 84 2.45 -20.90 -5.71
N LEU A 85 2.60 -19.97 -4.75
CA LEU A 85 2.68 -20.31 -3.34
C LEU A 85 1.25 -20.42 -2.79
N THR A 86 0.87 -21.63 -2.36
CA THR A 86 -0.51 -21.91 -1.90
C THR A 86 -0.58 -22.29 -0.43
N GLU A 87 0.56 -22.59 0.20
CA GLU A 87 0.58 -23.04 1.58
C GLU A 87 0.60 -21.86 2.55
N ILE A 88 -0.38 -21.83 3.44
CA ILE A 88 -0.42 -20.91 4.57
C ILE A 88 0.26 -21.63 5.74
N PHE A 89 1.31 -21.05 6.27
CA PHE A 89 1.96 -21.59 7.47
C PHE A 89 0.96 -21.76 8.62
N ARG A 90 1.07 -22.86 9.34
CA ARG A 90 0.19 -23.22 10.45
C ARG A 90 -0.02 -22.12 11.50
N GLN A 91 0.98 -21.27 11.73
CA GLN A 91 0.89 -20.12 12.62
C GLN A 91 -0.03 -19.03 12.06
N ALA A 92 0.00 -18.78 10.76
CA ALA A 92 -0.84 -17.80 10.10
C ALA A 92 -2.33 -18.21 10.04
N GLN A 93 -2.62 -19.52 10.08
CA GLN A 93 -4.01 -20.01 10.15
C GLN A 93 -4.76 -19.63 11.45
N LYS A 94 -4.04 -19.28 12.51
CA LYS A 94 -4.62 -18.78 13.77
C LYS A 94 -4.96 -17.28 13.71
N SER A 95 -4.41 -16.55 12.75
CA SER A 95 -4.66 -15.14 12.54
C SER A 95 -6.01 -14.93 11.88
N LEU A 96 -6.89 -14.14 12.51
CA LEU A 96 -8.16 -13.77 11.92
C LEU A 96 -7.99 -12.78 10.76
N ILE A 97 -6.90 -11.98 10.74
CA ILE A 97 -6.54 -11.14 9.59
C ILE A 97 -6.32 -12.02 8.37
N VAL A 98 -5.54 -13.10 8.48
CA VAL A 98 -5.22 -14.00 7.37
C VAL A 98 -6.46 -14.78 6.91
N THR A 99 -7.21 -15.37 7.84
CA THR A 99 -8.41 -16.14 7.50
C THR A 99 -9.51 -15.29 6.88
N ASN A 100 -9.70 -14.05 7.36
CA ASN A 100 -10.63 -13.11 6.76
C ASN A 100 -10.17 -12.63 5.37
N ALA A 101 -8.88 -12.40 5.15
CA ALA A 101 -8.36 -12.08 3.82
C ALA A 101 -8.68 -13.18 2.81
N HIS A 102 -8.44 -14.45 3.17
CA HIS A 102 -8.79 -15.60 2.33
C HIS A 102 -10.30 -15.74 2.09
N ALA A 103 -11.11 -15.50 3.10
CA ALA A 103 -12.57 -15.50 2.94
C ALA A 103 -13.01 -14.46 1.91
N ILE A 104 -12.47 -13.24 1.98
CA ILE A 104 -12.78 -12.15 1.04
C ILE A 104 -12.36 -12.53 -0.39
N VAL A 105 -11.14 -13.03 -0.58
CA VAL A 105 -10.64 -13.46 -1.90
C VAL A 105 -11.49 -14.59 -2.48
N SER A 106 -12.00 -15.49 -1.63
CA SER A 106 -12.89 -16.58 -2.02
C SER A 106 -14.36 -16.17 -2.19
N GLY A 107 -14.67 -14.86 -2.07
CA GLY A 107 -16.05 -14.34 -2.14
C GLY A 107 -16.91 -14.69 -0.94
N GLN A 108 -16.31 -15.09 0.18
CA GLN A 108 -17.00 -15.40 1.41
C GLN A 108 -17.02 -14.20 2.35
N MET A 109 -18.01 -14.17 3.25
CA MET A 109 -18.11 -13.11 4.25
C MET A 109 -17.05 -13.31 5.34
N PRO A 110 -16.25 -12.28 5.65
CA PRO A 110 -15.28 -12.35 6.73
C PRO A 110 -15.97 -12.42 8.10
N ASP A 111 -15.30 -13.00 9.08
CA ASP A 111 -15.78 -13.01 10.46
C ASP A 111 -15.54 -11.63 11.11
N LEU A 112 -16.62 -10.89 11.30
CA LEU A 112 -16.63 -9.55 11.89
C LEU A 112 -17.03 -9.54 13.38
N LYS A 113 -17.35 -10.71 13.95
CA LYS A 113 -17.93 -10.81 15.30
C LYS A 113 -16.92 -11.21 16.37
N ARG A 114 -15.85 -11.87 15.98
CA ARG A 114 -14.82 -12.29 16.94
C ARG A 114 -14.00 -11.09 17.44
N HIS A 115 -13.68 -11.13 18.74
CA HIS A 115 -12.93 -10.09 19.43
C HIS A 115 -11.73 -10.64 20.23
N ASP A 116 -11.44 -11.93 20.08
CA ASP A 116 -10.40 -12.68 20.79
C ASP A 116 -9.17 -12.98 19.89
N SER A 117 -8.95 -12.18 18.86
CA SER A 117 -7.91 -12.37 17.87
C SER A 117 -7.24 -11.04 17.50
N ASP A 118 -6.51 -11.03 16.39
CA ASP A 118 -5.73 -9.91 15.84
C ASP A 118 -6.53 -8.98 14.91
N PHE A 119 -7.79 -9.31 14.62
CA PHE A 119 -8.68 -8.52 13.76
C PHE A 119 -9.91 -8.04 14.54
N PHE A 120 -10.23 -6.75 14.43
CA PHE A 120 -11.37 -6.13 15.08
C PHE A 120 -12.17 -5.29 14.10
N PHE A 121 -13.47 -5.50 14.03
CA PHE A 121 -14.38 -4.69 13.23
C PHE A 121 -15.21 -3.77 14.14
N LEU A 122 -15.09 -2.46 13.92
CA LEU A 122 -15.85 -1.44 14.66
C LEU A 122 -16.81 -0.71 13.72
N ARG A 123 -18.08 -1.07 13.77
CA ARG A 123 -19.11 -0.40 12.97
C ARG A 123 -19.30 1.05 13.46
N ARG A 124 -19.27 1.99 12.53
CA ARG A 124 -19.57 3.41 12.75
C ARG A 124 -20.47 3.89 11.62
N GLU A 125 -21.48 4.70 11.96
CA GLU A 125 -22.54 5.10 11.02
C GLU A 125 -22.34 6.49 10.45
N SER A 126 -21.48 7.31 11.05
CA SER A 126 -21.20 8.65 10.54
C SER A 126 -19.72 8.93 10.43
N PRO A 127 -19.32 9.83 9.49
CA PRO A 127 -17.92 10.25 9.34
C PRO A 127 -17.31 10.81 10.63
N ASN A 128 -18.09 11.52 11.44
CA ASN A 128 -17.62 12.05 12.71
C ASN A 128 -17.32 10.95 13.74
N GLN A 129 -18.15 9.91 13.79
CA GLN A 129 -17.90 8.75 14.65
C GLN A 129 -16.67 7.96 14.19
N VAL A 130 -16.46 7.81 12.87
CA VAL A 130 -15.25 7.17 12.34
C VAL A 130 -14.02 7.97 12.75
N ARG A 131 -14.02 9.30 12.50
CA ARG A 131 -12.90 10.18 12.82
C ARG A 131 -12.56 10.17 14.31
N SER A 132 -13.54 10.34 15.19
CA SER A 132 -13.34 10.31 16.64
C SER A 132 -12.81 8.96 17.12
N THR A 133 -13.31 7.85 16.55
CA THR A 133 -12.82 6.51 16.89
C THR A 133 -11.36 6.31 16.45
N VAL A 134 -10.99 6.76 15.27
CA VAL A 134 -9.60 6.64 14.78
C VAL A 134 -8.66 7.44 15.67
N ILE A 135 -9.03 8.68 16.02
CA ILE A 135 -8.22 9.53 16.89
C ILE A 135 -8.06 8.87 18.28
N ASP A 136 -9.16 8.40 18.87
CA ASP A 136 -9.14 7.73 20.18
C ASP A 136 -8.28 6.46 20.17
N LEU A 137 -8.39 5.64 19.12
CA LEU A 137 -7.57 4.44 18.97
C LEU A 137 -6.08 4.79 18.90
N VAL A 138 -5.71 5.74 18.05
CA VAL A 138 -4.30 6.09 17.81
C VAL A 138 -3.69 6.84 18.98
N ALA A 139 -4.40 7.82 19.53
CA ALA A 139 -3.85 8.71 20.55
C ALA A 139 -3.94 8.16 21.99
N ALA A 140 -4.91 7.27 22.26
CA ALA A 140 -5.18 6.84 23.63
C ALA A 140 -5.27 5.32 23.81
N ARG A 141 -6.21 4.66 23.10
CA ARG A 141 -6.55 3.27 23.44
C ARG A 141 -5.45 2.27 23.12
N LEU A 142 -4.88 2.30 21.91
CA LEU A 142 -3.81 1.38 21.53
C LEU A 142 -2.52 1.64 22.32
N PRO A 143 -2.07 2.88 22.49
CA PRO A 143 -0.94 3.19 23.36
C PRO A 143 -1.14 2.69 24.79
N LYS A 144 -2.31 2.93 25.39
CA LYS A 144 -2.62 2.51 26.75
C LYS A 144 -2.69 0.99 26.90
N SER A 145 -3.27 0.28 25.93
CA SER A 145 -3.52 -1.16 26.02
C SER A 145 -2.31 -2.01 25.67
N TYR A 146 -1.47 -1.54 24.72
CA TYR A 146 -0.38 -2.32 24.14
C TYR A 146 1.00 -1.66 24.30
N GLY A 147 1.06 -0.43 24.80
CA GLY A 147 2.32 0.33 24.90
C GLY A 147 2.84 0.85 23.55
N TYR A 148 2.01 0.88 22.52
CA TYR A 148 2.41 1.32 21.19
C TYR A 148 2.67 2.83 21.12
N SER A 149 3.70 3.22 20.40
CA SER A 149 3.93 4.62 20.03
C SER A 149 2.95 5.03 18.92
N PRO A 150 2.16 6.11 19.13
CA PRO A 150 1.22 6.58 18.13
C PRO A 150 1.82 6.89 16.75
N THR A 151 3.08 7.29 16.72
CA THR A 151 3.77 7.73 15.49
C THR A 151 4.74 6.71 14.92
N ALA A 152 5.20 5.74 15.73
CA ALA A 152 6.17 4.74 15.30
C ALA A 152 5.53 3.37 15.03
N ASP A 153 4.52 2.98 15.84
CA ASP A 153 4.00 1.61 15.81
C ASP A 153 2.58 1.52 15.21
N ILE A 154 1.88 2.66 15.02
CA ILE A 154 0.50 2.69 14.55
C ILE A 154 0.41 3.37 13.18
N GLN A 155 -0.19 2.67 12.22
CA GLN A 155 -0.48 3.23 10.90
C GLN A 155 -1.98 3.24 10.63
N VAL A 156 -2.50 4.37 10.13
CA VAL A 156 -3.88 4.52 9.68
C VAL A 156 -3.93 4.45 8.16
N ILE A 157 -4.63 3.45 7.63
CA ILE A 157 -4.82 3.25 6.19
C ILE A 157 -6.25 3.66 5.84
N VAL A 158 -6.40 4.47 4.79
CA VAL A 158 -7.71 4.96 4.32
C VAL A 158 -7.82 4.83 2.80
N PRO A 159 -9.03 4.57 2.27
CA PRO A 159 -9.22 4.33 0.85
C PRO A 159 -9.15 5.62 -0.01
N THR A 160 -9.29 6.80 0.60
CA THR A 160 -9.35 8.08 -0.13
C THR A 160 -8.47 9.15 0.49
N ARG A 161 -8.01 10.10 -0.32
CA ARG A 161 -7.28 11.29 0.15
C ARG A 161 -8.20 12.39 0.64
N VAL A 162 -9.37 12.52 0.00
CA VAL A 162 -10.32 13.64 0.18
C VAL A 162 -11.55 13.15 0.94
N GLY A 163 -12.25 14.07 1.59
CA GLY A 163 -13.46 13.77 2.37
C GLY A 163 -13.22 13.82 3.88
N ALA A 164 -14.30 13.76 4.65
CA ALA A 164 -14.27 13.96 6.10
C ALA A 164 -13.47 12.92 6.89
N VAL A 165 -13.28 11.73 6.30
CA VAL A 165 -12.46 10.62 6.83
C VAL A 165 -11.32 10.21 5.87
N GLY A 166 -11.00 11.07 4.90
CA GLY A 166 -9.87 10.87 4.01
C GLY A 166 -8.53 11.21 4.69
N ALA A 167 -7.43 10.81 4.06
CA ALA A 167 -6.09 10.98 4.62
C ALA A 167 -5.78 12.45 5.01
N ASN A 168 -6.23 13.43 4.22
CA ASN A 168 -5.97 14.83 4.53
C ASN A 168 -6.63 15.27 5.85
N ALA A 169 -7.91 14.95 6.04
CA ALA A 169 -8.67 15.34 7.24
C ALA A 169 -8.18 14.58 8.48
N LEU A 170 -7.88 13.28 8.36
CA LEU A 170 -7.36 12.49 9.46
C LEU A 170 -5.95 12.90 9.86
N ASN A 171 -5.06 13.18 8.90
CA ASN A 171 -3.72 13.67 9.18
C ASN A 171 -3.76 15.01 9.95
N GLN A 172 -4.63 15.94 9.55
CA GLN A 172 -4.80 17.19 10.26
C GLN A 172 -5.28 16.94 11.70
N SER A 173 -6.32 16.13 11.87
CA SER A 173 -6.88 15.84 13.21
C SER A 173 -5.90 15.10 14.11
N LEU A 174 -5.16 14.14 13.58
CA LEU A 174 -4.12 13.42 14.33
C LEU A 174 -2.94 14.34 14.67
N GLN A 175 -2.52 15.22 13.75
CA GLN A 175 -1.46 16.18 14.03
C GLN A 175 -1.84 17.14 15.17
N GLU A 176 -3.09 17.62 15.20
CA GLU A 176 -3.58 18.49 16.28
C GLU A 176 -3.51 17.84 17.66
N VAL A 177 -3.76 16.52 17.72
CA VAL A 177 -3.76 15.76 18.99
C VAL A 177 -2.36 15.29 19.36
N LEU A 178 -1.60 14.75 18.40
CA LEU A 178 -0.30 14.10 18.66
C LEU A 178 0.86 15.08 18.63
N ASN A 179 0.73 16.16 17.87
CA ASN A 179 1.76 17.17 17.70
C ASN A 179 1.13 18.59 17.65
N PRO A 180 0.53 19.07 18.78
CA PRO A 180 -0.11 20.37 18.82
C PRO A 180 0.91 21.50 18.58
N PRO A 181 0.46 22.66 18.09
CA PRO A 181 1.33 23.82 17.92
C PRO A 181 1.96 24.25 19.24
N SER A 182 3.23 24.65 19.20
CA SER A 182 3.96 25.21 20.32
C SER A 182 4.89 26.32 19.79
N PRO A 183 5.14 27.40 20.56
CA PRO A 183 6.09 28.44 20.18
C PRO A 183 7.51 27.93 19.90
N GLU A 184 7.88 26.80 20.48
CA GLU A 184 9.20 26.18 20.34
C GLU A 184 9.34 25.32 19.09
N LYS A 185 8.22 25.02 18.40
CA LYS A 185 8.22 24.15 17.22
C LYS A 185 8.29 24.99 15.94
N ALA A 186 9.27 24.67 15.11
CA ALA A 186 9.28 25.20 13.76
C ALA A 186 8.06 24.68 12.97
N GLN A 187 7.39 25.59 12.27
CA GLN A 187 6.27 25.26 11.40
C GLN A 187 6.60 25.65 9.96
N PHE A 188 6.22 24.79 9.05
CA PHE A 188 6.39 25.01 7.62
C PHE A 188 5.09 24.65 6.89
N GLU A 189 4.63 25.53 6.02
CA GLU A 189 3.46 25.30 5.18
C GLU A 189 3.87 24.98 3.74
N ASN A 190 3.34 23.90 3.21
CA ASN A 190 3.52 23.53 1.82
C ASN A 190 2.22 22.96 1.23
N ASN A 191 1.72 23.59 0.15
CA ASN A 191 0.50 23.17 -0.55
C ASN A 191 -0.71 22.98 0.38
N GLY A 192 -0.92 23.91 1.32
CA GLY A 192 -2.03 23.85 2.28
C GLY A 192 -1.89 22.79 3.37
N ARG A 193 -0.68 22.25 3.56
CA ARG A 193 -0.34 21.35 4.67
C ARG A 193 0.64 21.99 5.60
N THR A 194 0.36 21.91 6.88
CA THR A 194 1.26 22.36 7.94
C THR A 194 2.13 21.22 8.40
N PHE A 195 3.43 21.38 8.39
CA PHE A 195 4.41 20.49 8.95
C PHE A 195 5.00 21.11 10.23
N ARG A 196 5.20 20.27 11.27
CA ARG A 196 5.76 20.71 12.57
C ARG A 196 6.81 19.73 13.05
#